data_f21963d3b96b2a1a523b9b03cc10debc
#
_entry.id   f21963d3b96b2a1a523b9b03cc10debc
#
_cell.length_a   1.000
_cell.length_b   1.000
_cell.length_c   1.000
_cell.angle_alpha   90.00
_cell.angle_beta   90.00
_cell.angle_gamma   90.00
#
_symmetry.space_group_name_H-M   'P 1'
#
loop_
_entity.id
_entity.type
_entity.pdbx_description
1 polymer ?
#
loop_
_entity_poly.entity_id
_entity_poly.type
_entity_poly.pdbx_seq_one_letter_code
_entity_poly.pdbx_strand_id
1 'polypeptide(L)'
;MRSFQLTFLFVFSISAFGSQAIGHAPIGVMADHMHKKGESMISLRASYMKMKSNSFDGSSIADSEILVIDNPHSNSPAKLSVVPIKMSMKMLMLGGMYAPSDDVTLMFMTMFMDKSMNLDTYHAMTRNNIGSFNSSSSDLSDLSFSALVKIDEQDKSRWHAEIGFKYSVGDRNTKDKVLTPMNTIMEMVLPYGMQSGDDSAALVIGFTNLYTLSNEHFFGNQIRIFKNISSKDWHYGDKTYFDSWYQYSVSQNFSISSRLRLNHQKDISGVDPNITAPVQTSITTNYGGFTAEVGLGFNFLTQIFPGSEDRLALEIINPLINEKNGLQMKDKTKIIFGFQKSF
;
A
#
# COMPACT_ATOMS: atom_id res chain seq x y z
N MET A 1 -44.71 -25.26 -24.04
CA MET A 1 -43.39 -24.72 -23.59
C MET A 1 -43.50 -24.41 -22.11
N ARG A 2 -42.98 -25.27 -21.26
CA ARG A 2 -42.98 -25.07 -19.80
C ARG A 2 -41.60 -24.47 -19.43
N SER A 3 -41.58 -23.22 -18.92
CA SER A 3 -40.38 -22.55 -18.38
C SER A 3 -40.03 -23.19 -17.04
N PHE A 4 -38.83 -23.78 -16.98
CA PHE A 4 -38.23 -24.23 -15.73
C PHE A 4 -37.59 -23.01 -15.07
N GLN A 5 -38.19 -22.46 -14.01
CA GLN A 5 -37.53 -21.51 -13.12
C GLN A 5 -36.71 -22.32 -12.11
N LEU A 6 -35.40 -22.24 -12.23
CA LEU A 6 -34.44 -22.76 -11.24
C LEU A 6 -34.33 -21.74 -10.11
N THR A 7 -35.05 -21.96 -9.02
CA THR A 7 -34.91 -21.18 -7.79
C THR A 7 -33.73 -21.73 -7.00
N PHE A 8 -32.61 -21.02 -7.01
CA PHE A 8 -31.46 -21.29 -6.12
C PHE A 8 -31.84 -20.86 -4.72
N LEU A 9 -32.21 -21.79 -3.85
CA LEU A 9 -32.39 -21.56 -2.44
C LEU A 9 -30.98 -21.58 -1.76
N PHE A 10 -30.40 -20.40 -1.50
CA PHE A 10 -29.24 -20.30 -0.63
C PHE A 10 -29.74 -20.47 0.81
N VAL A 11 -29.53 -21.64 1.40
CA VAL A 11 -29.70 -21.87 2.82
C VAL A 11 -28.48 -21.30 3.55
N PHE A 12 -28.59 -20.08 4.06
CA PHE A 12 -27.61 -19.52 4.99
C PHE A 12 -27.75 -20.19 6.33
N SER A 13 -26.80 -21.05 6.71
CA SER A 13 -26.63 -21.50 8.08
C SER A 13 -26.08 -20.35 8.90
N ILE A 14 -26.90 -19.74 9.72
CA ILE A 14 -26.47 -18.70 10.67
C ILE A 14 -25.75 -19.42 11.81
N SER A 15 -24.43 -19.53 11.70
CA SER A 15 -23.57 -19.86 12.83
C SER A 15 -23.24 -18.54 13.53
N ALA A 16 -23.98 -18.20 14.57
CA ALA A 16 -23.68 -17.05 15.42
C ALA A 16 -22.43 -17.36 16.29
N PHE A 17 -21.26 -17.23 15.73
CA PHE A 17 -20.02 -17.11 16.49
C PHE A 17 -19.65 -15.63 16.45
N GLY A 18 -19.99 -14.88 17.50
CA GLY A 18 -19.57 -13.49 17.64
C GLY A 18 -18.05 -13.42 17.72
N SER A 19 -17.39 -12.89 16.68
CA SER A 19 -15.98 -12.52 16.78
C SER A 19 -15.85 -11.34 17.76
N GLN A 20 -14.71 -11.25 18.44
CA GLN A 20 -14.42 -10.13 19.33
C GLN A 20 -13.57 -9.11 18.58
N ALA A 21 -13.76 -7.81 18.85
CA ALA A 21 -12.99 -6.74 18.20
C ALA A 21 -11.45 -6.93 18.34
N ILE A 22 -11.03 -7.59 19.41
CA ILE A 22 -9.63 -7.92 19.67
C ILE A 22 -9.07 -9.00 18.72
N GLY A 23 -9.90 -9.81 18.08
CA GLY A 23 -9.48 -10.83 17.12
C GLY A 23 -8.98 -10.28 15.79
N HIS A 24 -9.16 -8.98 15.55
CA HIS A 24 -8.77 -8.32 14.30
C HIS A 24 -7.57 -7.40 14.51
N ALA A 25 -6.50 -7.59 13.77
CA ALA A 25 -5.32 -6.70 13.78
C ALA A 25 -5.67 -5.24 13.42
N PRO A 26 -4.77 -4.26 13.61
CA PRO A 26 -4.92 -2.92 13.05
C PRO A 26 -5.22 -2.99 11.56
N ILE A 27 -6.10 -2.12 11.04
CA ILE A 27 -6.64 -2.23 9.67
C ILE A 27 -5.58 -2.18 8.57
N GLY A 28 -4.40 -1.64 8.84
CA GLY A 28 -3.28 -1.61 7.90
C GLY A 28 -2.50 -2.94 7.80
N VAL A 29 -2.77 -3.92 8.66
CA VAL A 29 -2.22 -5.28 8.55
C VAL A 29 -3.14 -6.07 7.60
N MET A 30 -2.53 -6.75 6.64
CA MET A 30 -3.24 -7.58 5.66
C MET A 30 -2.95 -9.03 5.95
N ALA A 31 -3.88 -9.95 5.62
CA ALA A 31 -3.70 -11.39 5.87
C ALA A 31 -3.41 -11.70 7.35
N ASP A 32 -4.04 -10.98 8.25
CA ASP A 32 -3.80 -11.03 9.70
C ASP A 32 -4.46 -12.23 10.38
N HIS A 33 -5.51 -12.81 9.79
CA HIS A 33 -6.26 -13.92 10.39
C HIS A 33 -6.78 -14.88 9.31
N MET A 34 -7.14 -16.07 9.75
CA MET A 34 -7.80 -17.09 8.94
C MET A 34 -9.28 -17.20 9.32
N HIS A 35 -10.09 -17.70 8.41
CA HIS A 35 -11.50 -17.99 8.57
C HIS A 35 -11.74 -19.47 8.77
N LYS A 36 -12.86 -19.84 9.41
CA LYS A 36 -13.32 -21.23 9.53
C LYS A 36 -13.98 -21.68 8.23
N LYS A 37 -14.01 -22.99 8.01
CA LYS A 37 -14.61 -23.59 6.81
C LYS A 37 -16.00 -23.03 6.51
N GLY A 38 -16.16 -22.52 5.30
CA GLY A 38 -17.42 -21.95 4.77
C GLY A 38 -17.60 -20.47 5.04
N GLU A 39 -16.81 -19.86 5.94
CA GLU A 39 -16.86 -18.42 6.18
C GLU A 39 -16.27 -17.65 5.01
N SER A 40 -16.84 -16.48 4.77
CA SER A 40 -16.37 -15.52 3.79
C SER A 40 -16.37 -14.10 4.35
N MET A 41 -15.50 -13.24 3.82
CA MET A 41 -15.40 -11.83 4.21
C MET A 41 -15.18 -10.96 2.99
N ILE A 42 -15.82 -9.79 2.99
CA ILE A 42 -15.53 -8.70 2.05
C ILE A 42 -14.94 -7.54 2.84
N SER A 43 -13.93 -6.89 2.29
CA SER A 43 -13.20 -5.78 2.91
C SER A 43 -13.07 -4.61 1.93
N LEU A 44 -13.44 -3.42 2.39
CA LEU A 44 -13.17 -2.17 1.70
C LEU A 44 -12.28 -1.31 2.59
N ARG A 45 -11.13 -0.86 2.06
CA ARG A 45 -10.19 -0.01 2.79
C ARG A 45 -9.85 1.22 1.95
N ALA A 46 -9.97 2.39 2.55
CA ALA A 46 -9.54 3.65 1.96
C ALA A 46 -8.35 4.18 2.74
N SER A 47 -7.29 4.59 2.06
CA SER A 47 -6.16 5.23 2.70
C SER A 47 -5.77 6.53 2.02
N TYR A 48 -5.25 7.46 2.83
CA TYR A 48 -4.74 8.74 2.40
C TYR A 48 -3.37 8.98 2.99
N MET A 49 -2.40 9.31 2.14
CA MET A 49 -1.04 9.63 2.51
C MET A 49 -0.59 10.93 1.86
N LYS A 50 0.21 11.70 2.58
CA LYS A 50 0.92 12.89 2.07
C LYS A 50 2.43 12.65 2.13
N MET A 51 3.12 13.25 1.16
CA MET A 51 4.57 13.42 1.17
C MET A 51 4.87 14.90 1.02
N LYS A 52 5.84 15.39 1.76
CA LYS A 52 6.25 16.80 1.73
C LYS A 52 7.69 16.94 2.18
N SER A 53 8.42 17.87 1.59
CA SER A 53 9.84 18.11 1.78
C SER A 53 10.71 17.00 1.18
N ASN A 54 11.85 17.36 0.67
CA ASN A 54 12.79 16.46 0.04
C ASN A 54 13.87 16.00 1.03
N SER A 55 14.40 14.82 0.82
CA SER A 55 15.57 14.29 1.54
C SER A 55 16.52 13.60 0.57
N PHE A 56 17.79 13.65 0.88
CA PHE A 56 18.84 12.90 0.22
C PHE A 56 19.44 11.92 1.23
N ASP A 57 19.36 10.63 0.95
CA ASP A 57 19.75 9.54 1.85
C ASP A 57 19.27 9.76 3.30
N GLY A 58 17.98 10.05 3.45
CA GLY A 58 17.33 10.31 4.75
C GLY A 58 17.48 11.72 5.32
N SER A 59 18.54 12.47 4.94
CA SER A 59 18.79 13.83 5.41
C SER A 59 17.98 14.87 4.64
N SER A 60 17.49 15.92 5.31
CA SER A 60 16.75 16.98 4.63
C SER A 60 17.65 17.75 3.68
N ILE A 61 17.12 18.06 2.48
CA ILE A 61 17.82 18.82 1.45
C ILE A 61 16.96 20.01 1.00
N ALA A 62 17.57 21.16 0.75
CA ALA A 62 16.88 22.33 0.22
C ALA A 62 16.69 22.23 -1.31
N ASP A 63 15.67 22.90 -1.86
CA ASP A 63 15.39 22.88 -3.30
C ASP A 63 16.57 23.43 -4.11
N SER A 64 17.29 24.45 -3.59
CA SER A 64 18.50 25.00 -4.22
C SER A 64 19.64 23.99 -4.34
N GLU A 65 19.74 23.03 -3.41
CA GLU A 65 20.73 21.97 -3.43
C GLU A 65 20.34 20.88 -4.45
N ILE A 66 19.03 20.64 -4.64
CA ILE A 66 18.52 19.72 -5.68
C ILE A 66 18.89 20.25 -7.07
N LEU A 67 18.82 21.55 -7.27
CA LEU A 67 19.07 22.18 -8.57
C LEU A 67 20.53 22.11 -9.06
N VAL A 68 21.46 21.71 -8.20
CA VAL A 68 22.88 21.50 -8.61
C VAL A 68 23.22 20.03 -8.87
N ILE A 69 22.28 19.11 -8.62
CA ILE A 69 22.43 17.66 -8.90
C ILE A 69 22.33 17.41 -10.40
N ASP A 70 23.21 16.54 -10.91
CA ASP A 70 23.23 16.17 -12.32
C ASP A 70 21.94 15.44 -12.75
N ASN A 71 21.49 15.76 -13.97
CA ASN A 71 20.41 15.02 -14.63
C ASN A 71 21.00 13.83 -15.41
N PRO A 72 20.74 12.58 -14.99
CA PRO A 72 21.36 11.41 -15.64
C PRO A 72 20.73 11.06 -17.00
N HIS A 73 19.56 11.66 -17.34
CA HIS A 73 18.81 11.24 -18.53
C HIS A 73 19.13 12.04 -19.78
N SER A 74 19.65 13.24 -19.67
CA SER A 74 19.78 14.14 -20.80
C SER A 74 20.88 15.16 -20.58
N ASN A 75 21.47 15.57 -21.67
CA ASN A 75 22.40 16.69 -21.65
C ASN A 75 21.70 18.07 -21.56
N SER A 76 20.38 18.11 -21.65
CA SER A 76 19.60 19.35 -21.56
C SER A 76 18.24 19.14 -20.85
N PRO A 77 18.06 19.72 -19.67
CA PRO A 77 19.06 20.46 -18.88
C PRO A 77 20.06 19.49 -18.23
N ALA A 78 21.31 19.94 -18.09
CA ALA A 78 22.37 19.13 -17.48
C ALA A 78 22.14 18.85 -15.98
N LYS A 79 21.31 19.62 -15.34
CA LYS A 79 20.96 19.52 -13.90
C LYS A 79 19.46 19.26 -13.73
N LEU A 80 19.08 18.70 -12.60
CA LEU A 80 17.67 18.63 -12.20
C LEU A 80 17.07 20.03 -12.22
N SER A 81 15.89 20.16 -12.77
CA SER A 81 15.26 21.46 -12.99
C SER A 81 13.76 21.47 -12.63
N VAL A 82 13.25 20.34 -12.21
CA VAL A 82 11.88 20.20 -11.70
C VAL A 82 11.96 19.59 -10.30
N VAL A 83 11.33 20.25 -9.33
CA VAL A 83 11.41 19.87 -7.91
C VAL A 83 10.02 19.54 -7.38
N PRO A 84 9.77 18.32 -6.89
CA PRO A 84 8.52 17.98 -6.21
C PRO A 84 8.42 18.72 -4.87
N ILE A 85 7.29 19.40 -4.66
CA ILE A 85 7.02 20.18 -3.45
C ILE A 85 6.11 19.42 -2.49
N LYS A 86 5.09 18.74 -3.06
CA LYS A 86 4.08 18.01 -2.30
C LYS A 86 3.48 16.93 -3.18
N MET A 87 3.26 15.77 -2.59
CA MET A 87 2.50 14.69 -3.22
C MET A 87 1.41 14.19 -2.27
N SER A 88 0.27 13.81 -2.82
CA SER A 88 -0.78 13.08 -2.12
C SER A 88 -1.11 11.80 -2.87
N MET A 89 -1.45 10.77 -2.11
CA MET A 89 -1.86 9.48 -2.63
C MET A 89 -3.11 9.01 -1.89
N LYS A 90 -4.16 8.69 -2.65
CA LYS A 90 -5.35 8.01 -2.15
C LYS A 90 -5.36 6.61 -2.72
N MET A 91 -5.67 5.63 -1.89
CA MET A 91 -5.78 4.24 -2.29
C MET A 91 -7.11 3.70 -1.82
N LEU A 92 -7.82 3.02 -2.71
CA LEU A 92 -9.02 2.27 -2.40
C LEU A 92 -8.73 0.79 -2.67
N MET A 93 -8.83 -0.04 -1.64
CA MET A 93 -8.57 -1.47 -1.74
C MET A 93 -9.87 -2.23 -1.49
N LEU A 94 -10.21 -3.11 -2.42
CA LEU A 94 -11.29 -4.10 -2.28
C LEU A 94 -10.66 -5.47 -2.09
N GLY A 95 -11.06 -6.18 -1.06
CA GLY A 95 -10.58 -7.51 -0.75
C GLY A 95 -11.73 -8.48 -0.48
N GLY A 96 -11.47 -9.75 -0.71
CA GLY A 96 -12.37 -10.84 -0.35
C GLY A 96 -11.57 -12.01 0.23
N MET A 97 -12.15 -12.72 1.19
CA MET A 97 -11.61 -13.96 1.75
C MET A 97 -12.69 -15.03 1.76
N TYR A 98 -12.26 -16.27 1.56
CA TYR A 98 -13.12 -17.46 1.64
C TYR A 98 -12.33 -18.65 2.18
N ALA A 99 -12.86 -19.36 3.14
CA ALA A 99 -12.23 -20.54 3.74
C ALA A 99 -12.86 -21.83 3.19
N PRO A 100 -12.22 -22.54 2.25
CA PRO A 100 -12.69 -23.85 1.77
C PRO A 100 -12.51 -24.95 2.85
N SER A 101 -11.61 -24.74 3.81
CA SER A 101 -11.37 -25.62 4.96
C SER A 101 -10.91 -24.82 6.17
N ASP A 102 -10.85 -25.44 7.35
CA ASP A 102 -10.32 -24.81 8.57
C ASP A 102 -8.80 -24.56 8.52
N ASP A 103 -8.11 -25.15 7.55
CA ASP A 103 -6.65 -25.05 7.40
C ASP A 103 -6.22 -24.12 6.27
N VAL A 104 -7.17 -23.67 5.43
CA VAL A 104 -6.88 -22.82 4.26
C VAL A 104 -7.90 -21.70 4.15
N THR A 105 -7.44 -20.49 4.00
CA THR A 105 -8.23 -19.30 3.61
C THR A 105 -7.68 -18.71 2.33
N LEU A 106 -8.49 -18.61 1.30
CA LEU A 106 -8.15 -17.93 0.04
C LEU A 106 -8.43 -16.44 0.18
N MET A 107 -7.55 -15.61 -0.35
CA MET A 107 -7.67 -14.15 -0.33
C MET A 107 -7.47 -13.58 -1.73
N PHE A 108 -8.34 -12.67 -2.10
CA PHE A 108 -8.23 -11.83 -3.29
C PHE A 108 -8.18 -10.37 -2.89
N MET A 109 -7.39 -9.57 -3.60
CA MET A 109 -7.33 -8.12 -3.39
C MET A 109 -7.09 -7.39 -4.70
N THR A 110 -7.72 -6.22 -4.81
CA THR A 110 -7.42 -5.24 -5.86
C THR A 110 -7.27 -3.85 -5.25
N MET A 111 -6.46 -3.02 -5.89
CA MET A 111 -6.15 -1.67 -5.40
C MET A 111 -6.26 -0.66 -6.53
N PHE A 112 -7.07 0.38 -6.29
CA PHE A 112 -7.15 1.58 -7.10
C PHE A 112 -6.32 2.68 -6.44
N MET A 113 -5.52 3.41 -7.22
CA MET A 113 -4.69 4.53 -6.76
C MET A 113 -5.03 5.82 -7.49
N ASP A 114 -5.09 6.93 -6.73
CA ASP A 114 -5.20 8.31 -7.21
C ASP A 114 -4.01 9.08 -6.62
N LYS A 115 -3.14 9.59 -7.48
CA LYS A 115 -1.92 10.32 -7.14
C LYS A 115 -1.99 11.73 -7.68
N SER A 116 -1.50 12.69 -6.90
CA SER A 116 -1.37 14.08 -7.32
C SER A 116 -0.08 14.66 -6.76
N MET A 117 0.72 15.30 -7.61
CA MET A 117 2.02 15.88 -7.27
C MET A 117 2.10 17.33 -7.75
N ASN A 118 2.44 18.23 -6.84
CA ASN A 118 2.77 19.61 -7.16
C ASN A 118 4.28 19.73 -7.32
N LEU A 119 4.71 20.38 -8.40
CA LEU A 119 6.11 20.55 -8.75
C LEU A 119 6.39 21.99 -9.11
N ASP A 120 7.58 22.46 -8.75
CA ASP A 120 8.13 23.75 -9.20
C ASP A 120 9.12 23.50 -10.34
N THR A 121 9.05 24.33 -11.39
CA THR A 121 9.97 24.25 -12.52
C THR A 121 10.92 25.44 -12.51
N TYR A 122 12.17 25.15 -12.76
CA TYR A 122 13.26 26.11 -12.84
C TYR A 122 13.81 26.17 -14.27
N HIS A 123 14.06 27.37 -14.77
CA HIS A 123 14.56 27.56 -16.13
C HIS A 123 15.96 26.87 -16.30
N ALA A 124 16.11 26.17 -17.40
CA ALA A 124 17.31 25.33 -17.64
C ALA A 124 18.65 26.08 -17.51
N MET A 125 18.71 27.33 -17.99
CA MET A 125 19.94 28.12 -17.99
C MET A 125 20.02 29.11 -16.83
N THR A 126 18.96 29.91 -16.57
CA THR A 126 18.98 30.95 -15.55
C THR A 126 18.75 30.44 -14.15
N ARG A 127 18.24 29.21 -14.01
CA ARG A 127 17.90 28.55 -12.72
C ARG A 127 16.85 29.28 -11.88
N ASN A 128 16.19 30.28 -12.45
CA ASN A 128 15.07 30.96 -11.80
C ASN A 128 13.82 30.11 -11.83
N ASN A 129 13.01 30.17 -10.79
CA ASN A 129 11.69 29.54 -10.77
C ASN A 129 10.81 30.22 -11.84
N ILE A 130 10.23 29.44 -12.73
CA ILE A 130 9.39 29.89 -13.85
C ILE A 130 7.92 29.52 -13.66
N GLY A 131 7.58 28.83 -12.58
CA GLY A 131 6.23 28.48 -12.20
C GLY A 131 6.08 27.11 -11.62
N SER A 132 4.87 26.82 -11.19
CA SER A 132 4.47 25.53 -10.60
C SER A 132 3.41 24.88 -11.48
N PHE A 133 3.37 23.56 -11.45
CA PHE A 133 2.32 22.77 -12.08
C PHE A 133 1.91 21.59 -11.20
N ASN A 134 0.78 20.99 -11.53
CA ASN A 134 0.31 19.76 -10.90
C ASN A 134 0.27 18.64 -11.94
N SER A 135 0.77 17.47 -11.60
CA SER A 135 0.57 16.25 -12.36
C SER A 135 -0.26 15.26 -11.56
N SER A 136 -1.05 14.45 -12.25
CA SER A 136 -1.94 13.46 -11.64
C SER A 136 -1.96 12.16 -12.40
N SER A 137 -2.27 11.08 -11.70
CA SER A 137 -2.54 9.77 -12.28
C SER A 137 -3.57 9.03 -11.43
N SER A 138 -4.44 8.27 -12.10
CA SER A 138 -5.51 7.55 -11.41
C SER A 138 -5.84 6.29 -12.20
N ASP A 139 -5.68 5.11 -11.57
CA ASP A 139 -5.90 3.83 -12.23
C ASP A 139 -6.01 2.68 -11.21
N LEU A 140 -6.46 1.51 -11.70
CA LEU A 140 -6.32 0.23 -11.02
C LEU A 140 -4.83 -0.15 -11.02
N SER A 141 -4.26 -0.37 -9.83
CA SER A 141 -2.81 -0.61 -9.69
C SER A 141 -2.44 -2.09 -9.69
N ASP A 142 -3.04 -2.84 -8.78
CA ASP A 142 -2.62 -4.20 -8.49
C ASP A 142 -3.80 -5.17 -8.36
N LEU A 143 -3.57 -6.41 -8.76
CA LEU A 143 -4.38 -7.58 -8.40
C LEU A 143 -3.52 -8.54 -7.59
N SER A 144 -4.05 -9.13 -6.53
CA SER A 144 -3.35 -10.16 -5.75
C SER A 144 -4.26 -11.30 -5.36
N PHE A 145 -3.68 -12.49 -5.36
CA PHE A 145 -4.31 -13.73 -4.93
C PHE A 145 -3.35 -14.44 -3.99
N SER A 146 -3.85 -14.85 -2.82
CA SER A 146 -3.05 -15.57 -1.83
C SER A 146 -3.86 -16.69 -1.20
N ALA A 147 -3.17 -17.71 -0.72
CA ALA A 147 -3.68 -18.70 0.21
C ALA A 147 -2.99 -18.50 1.55
N LEU A 148 -3.79 -18.41 2.61
CA LEU A 148 -3.33 -18.49 3.99
C LEU A 148 -3.46 -19.94 4.42
N VAL A 149 -2.39 -20.51 4.96
CA VAL A 149 -2.31 -21.93 5.35
C VAL A 149 -1.96 -21.99 6.83
N LYS A 150 -2.79 -22.69 7.60
CA LYS A 150 -2.53 -22.94 9.02
C LYS A 150 -1.25 -23.74 9.20
N ILE A 151 -0.38 -23.28 10.08
CA ILE A 151 0.85 -23.99 10.48
C ILE A 151 0.63 -24.68 11.81
N ASP A 152 0.13 -23.92 12.81
CA ASP A 152 -0.09 -24.40 14.16
C ASP A 152 -1.17 -23.57 14.85
N GLU A 153 -1.93 -24.22 15.73
CA GLU A 153 -2.95 -23.57 16.55
C GLU A 153 -2.98 -24.22 17.92
N GLN A 154 -2.65 -23.44 18.93
CA GLN A 154 -2.67 -23.81 20.35
C GLN A 154 -3.57 -22.83 21.10
N ASP A 155 -3.87 -23.10 22.35
CA ASP A 155 -4.78 -22.28 23.18
C ASP A 155 -4.44 -20.76 23.16
N LYS A 156 -3.15 -20.43 23.13
CA LYS A 156 -2.68 -19.05 23.19
C LYS A 156 -1.92 -18.56 21.97
N SER A 157 -1.59 -19.43 21.02
CA SER A 157 -0.75 -19.09 19.87
C SER A 157 -1.31 -19.67 18.60
N ARG A 158 -1.39 -18.85 17.54
CA ARG A 158 -1.79 -19.27 16.21
C ARG A 158 -0.75 -18.82 15.20
N TRP A 159 -0.42 -19.72 14.27
CA TRP A 159 0.53 -19.48 13.21
C TRP A 159 -0.07 -19.83 11.86
N HIS A 160 0.09 -18.95 10.91
CA HIS A 160 -0.23 -19.26 9.51
C HIS A 160 0.82 -18.67 8.56
N ALA A 161 0.95 -19.32 7.41
CA ALA A 161 1.74 -18.83 6.28
C ALA A 161 0.82 -18.21 5.22
N GLU A 162 1.35 -17.26 4.46
CA GLU A 162 0.76 -16.75 3.23
C GLU A 162 1.65 -17.14 2.06
N ILE A 163 1.04 -17.65 1.00
CA ILE A 163 1.68 -17.81 -0.31
C ILE A 163 0.74 -17.26 -1.37
N GLY A 164 1.26 -16.44 -2.27
CA GLY A 164 0.41 -15.81 -3.28
C GLY A 164 1.20 -15.10 -4.36
N PHE A 165 0.43 -14.48 -5.26
CA PHE A 165 0.96 -13.68 -6.36
C PHE A 165 0.29 -12.32 -6.36
N LYS A 166 1.09 -11.31 -6.67
CA LYS A 166 0.64 -9.96 -6.96
C LYS A 166 1.00 -9.65 -8.40
N TYR A 167 0.06 -9.09 -9.14
CA TYR A 167 0.26 -8.65 -10.51
C TYR A 167 -0.07 -7.16 -10.63
N SER A 168 0.85 -6.39 -11.21
CA SER A 168 0.67 -4.97 -11.49
C SER A 168 -0.05 -4.81 -12.83
N VAL A 169 -1.28 -4.28 -12.78
CA VAL A 169 -2.18 -4.15 -13.95
C VAL A 169 -2.33 -2.69 -14.41
N GLY A 170 -1.85 -1.73 -13.61
CA GLY A 170 -1.99 -0.31 -13.89
C GLY A 170 -1.14 0.14 -15.08
N ASP A 171 -1.53 1.29 -15.66
CA ASP A 171 -0.80 1.89 -16.74
C ASP A 171 0.62 2.29 -16.32
N ARG A 172 1.60 1.92 -17.15
CA ARG A 172 3.02 2.24 -16.99
C ARG A 172 3.49 3.38 -17.92
N ASN A 173 2.59 3.92 -18.75
CA ASN A 173 2.86 5.00 -19.71
C ASN A 173 1.93 6.21 -19.47
N THR A 174 1.46 6.38 -18.25
CA THR A 174 0.61 7.52 -17.87
C THR A 174 1.28 8.83 -18.25
N LYS A 175 0.54 9.71 -18.95
CA LYS A 175 1.01 11.02 -19.43
C LYS A 175 0.20 12.13 -18.78
N ASP A 176 0.82 13.29 -18.67
CA ASP A 176 0.14 14.53 -18.28
C ASP A 176 0.88 15.74 -18.85
N LYS A 177 0.24 16.91 -18.79
CA LYS A 177 0.82 18.19 -19.19
C LYS A 177 1.77 18.69 -18.10
N VAL A 178 3.02 18.92 -18.47
CA VAL A 178 4.07 19.39 -17.57
C VAL A 178 4.64 20.72 -18.05
N LEU A 179 5.01 21.60 -17.11
CA LEU A 179 5.78 22.80 -17.39
C LEU A 179 7.26 22.41 -17.50
N THR A 180 7.84 22.51 -18.69
CA THR A 180 9.22 22.15 -18.95
C THR A 180 10.21 23.25 -18.56
N PRO A 181 11.50 22.96 -18.31
CA PRO A 181 12.53 23.95 -18.02
C PRO A 181 12.81 24.96 -19.15
N MET A 182 12.23 24.75 -20.34
CA MET A 182 12.25 25.69 -21.48
C MET A 182 11.04 26.62 -21.50
N ASN A 183 10.28 26.67 -20.40
CA ASN A 183 9.06 27.49 -20.25
C ASN A 183 7.97 27.15 -21.28
N THR A 184 7.80 25.89 -21.59
CA THR A 184 6.74 25.37 -22.47
C THR A 184 5.93 24.31 -21.74
N ILE A 185 4.65 24.20 -22.08
CA ILE A 185 3.80 23.12 -21.59
C ILE A 185 3.80 22.01 -22.64
N MET A 186 4.16 20.80 -22.21
CA MET A 186 4.21 19.62 -23.08
C MET A 186 3.53 18.43 -22.41
N GLU A 187 2.91 17.55 -23.19
CA GLU A 187 2.46 16.24 -22.71
C GLU A 187 3.66 15.29 -22.69
N MET A 188 3.96 14.72 -21.51
CA MET A 188 5.09 13.82 -21.32
C MET A 188 4.68 12.59 -20.51
N VAL A 189 5.40 11.48 -20.70
CA VAL A 189 5.31 10.32 -19.80
C VAL A 189 5.76 10.77 -18.41
N LEU A 190 4.91 10.51 -17.42
CA LEU A 190 5.18 10.89 -16.03
C LEU A 190 6.29 10.04 -15.42
N PRO A 191 7.00 10.56 -14.41
CA PRO A 191 8.02 9.83 -13.67
C PRO A 191 7.50 8.56 -13.01
N TYR A 192 8.40 7.62 -12.66
CA TYR A 192 8.07 6.33 -12.05
C TYR A 192 7.11 6.44 -10.86
N GLY A 193 7.31 7.41 -9.96
CA GLY A 193 6.44 7.63 -8.80
C GLY A 193 4.98 7.95 -9.14
N MET A 194 4.72 8.41 -10.36
CA MET A 194 3.39 8.74 -10.86
C MET A 194 2.79 7.63 -11.74
N GLN A 195 3.54 6.61 -12.14
CA GLN A 195 2.99 5.46 -12.85
C GLN A 195 2.11 4.62 -11.94
N SER A 196 0.98 4.15 -12.47
CA SER A 196 0.01 3.34 -11.72
C SER A 196 0.40 1.87 -11.62
N GLY A 197 1.18 1.38 -12.60
CA GLY A 197 1.70 0.03 -12.65
C GLY A 197 3.09 -0.04 -13.27
N ASP A 198 3.65 -1.24 -13.31
CA ASP A 198 4.97 -1.54 -13.89
C ASP A 198 4.98 -2.86 -14.69
N ASP A 199 3.80 -3.47 -14.94
CA ASP A 199 3.62 -4.76 -15.63
C ASP A 199 4.43 -5.90 -14.99
N SER A 200 4.72 -5.82 -13.69
CA SER A 200 5.45 -6.86 -12.99
C SER A 200 4.54 -7.88 -12.32
N ALA A 201 5.07 -9.08 -12.13
CA ALA A 201 4.50 -10.08 -11.26
C ALA A 201 5.44 -10.32 -10.06
N ALA A 202 4.89 -10.43 -8.87
CA ALA A 202 5.63 -10.72 -7.65
C ALA A 202 5.04 -11.92 -6.91
N LEU A 203 5.91 -12.76 -6.39
CA LEU A 203 5.59 -13.78 -5.40
C LEU A 203 5.37 -13.08 -4.05
N VAL A 204 4.32 -13.48 -3.33
CA VAL A 204 4.03 -13.02 -1.98
C VAL A 204 4.25 -14.18 -1.02
N ILE A 205 5.08 -13.98 -0.01
CA ILE A 205 5.32 -14.94 1.06
C ILE A 205 5.14 -14.20 2.38
N GLY A 206 4.35 -14.78 3.28
CA GLY A 206 4.09 -14.20 4.60
C GLY A 206 4.09 -15.26 5.70
N PHE A 207 4.42 -14.81 6.91
CA PHE A 207 4.28 -15.61 8.14
C PHE A 207 3.68 -14.70 9.20
N THR A 208 2.61 -15.16 9.81
CA THR A 208 1.89 -14.44 10.87
C THR A 208 1.84 -15.28 12.11
N ASN A 209 2.18 -14.66 13.22
CA ASN A 209 1.98 -15.21 14.56
C ASN A 209 1.03 -14.32 15.34
N LEU A 210 0.03 -14.93 15.95
CA LEU A 210 -0.94 -14.28 16.84
C LEU A 210 -0.83 -14.92 18.21
N TYR A 211 -0.71 -14.11 19.24
CA TYR A 211 -0.56 -14.56 20.61
C TYR A 211 -1.56 -13.90 21.55
N THR A 212 -2.39 -14.71 22.23
CA THR A 212 -3.38 -14.28 23.23
C THR A 212 -2.71 -14.24 24.61
N LEU A 213 -2.42 -13.04 25.10
CA LEU A 213 -1.83 -12.83 26.42
C LEU A 213 -2.87 -13.05 27.52
N SER A 214 -4.07 -12.50 27.34
CA SER A 214 -5.25 -12.68 28.18
C SER A 214 -6.53 -12.44 27.37
N ASN A 215 -7.70 -12.47 27.99
CA ASN A 215 -8.98 -12.16 27.33
C ASN A 215 -9.04 -10.72 26.78
N GLU A 216 -8.22 -9.82 27.30
CA GLU A 216 -8.22 -8.41 26.94
C GLU A 216 -6.96 -7.98 26.17
N HIS A 217 -5.92 -8.81 26.15
CA HIS A 217 -4.60 -8.44 25.63
C HIS A 217 -4.16 -9.40 24.54
N PHE A 218 -3.82 -8.86 23.38
CA PHE A 218 -3.43 -9.61 22.21
C PHE A 218 -2.15 -9.03 21.60
N PHE A 219 -1.31 -9.89 21.07
CA PHE A 219 -0.08 -9.50 20.41
C PHE A 219 0.05 -10.25 19.08
N GLY A 220 0.52 -9.57 18.04
CA GLY A 220 0.75 -10.21 16.76
C GLY A 220 2.01 -9.72 16.09
N ASN A 221 2.60 -10.60 15.30
CA ASN A 221 3.75 -10.32 14.44
C ASN A 221 3.49 -10.87 13.07
N GLN A 222 3.96 -10.16 12.06
CA GLN A 222 3.88 -10.60 10.69
C GLN A 222 5.12 -10.16 9.91
N ILE A 223 5.66 -11.05 9.08
CA ILE A 223 6.60 -10.70 8.02
C ILE A 223 5.94 -11.00 6.68
N ARG A 224 6.04 -10.06 5.72
CA ARG A 224 5.58 -10.26 4.34
C ARG A 224 6.66 -9.82 3.38
N ILE A 225 6.94 -10.67 2.40
CA ILE A 225 7.96 -10.47 1.38
C ILE A 225 7.27 -10.46 0.01
N PHE A 226 7.57 -9.44 -0.78
CA PHE A 226 7.15 -9.31 -2.17
C PHE A 226 8.38 -9.40 -3.05
N LYS A 227 8.54 -10.53 -3.73
CA LYS A 227 9.68 -10.81 -4.59
C LYS A 227 9.25 -10.76 -6.04
N ASN A 228 9.79 -9.81 -6.81
CA ASN A 228 9.54 -9.76 -8.25
C ASN A 228 10.09 -11.02 -8.93
N ILE A 229 9.25 -11.63 -9.78
CA ILE A 229 9.55 -12.86 -10.52
C ILE A 229 9.44 -12.68 -12.04
N SER A 230 8.77 -11.64 -12.48
CA SER A 230 8.63 -11.31 -13.90
C SER A 230 8.39 -9.80 -14.04
N SER A 231 9.02 -9.19 -15.02
CA SER A 231 8.82 -7.79 -15.39
C SER A 231 9.18 -7.58 -16.86
N LYS A 232 8.76 -6.43 -17.41
CA LYS A 232 9.23 -5.97 -18.71
C LYS A 232 10.51 -5.14 -18.54
N ASP A 233 10.49 -3.87 -18.94
CA ASP A 233 11.70 -3.03 -19.00
C ASP A 233 12.14 -2.56 -17.61
N TRP A 234 11.19 -2.31 -16.72
CA TRP A 234 11.45 -1.87 -15.35
C TRP A 234 10.39 -2.38 -14.39
N HIS A 235 10.70 -2.40 -13.09
CA HIS A 235 9.76 -2.70 -12.01
C HIS A 235 10.20 -2.07 -10.69
N TYR A 236 9.25 -1.80 -9.81
CA TYR A 236 9.56 -1.44 -8.43
C TYR A 236 10.32 -2.55 -7.73
N GLY A 237 11.28 -2.18 -6.87
CA GLY A 237 12.10 -3.13 -6.13
C GLY A 237 11.32 -4.05 -5.19
N ASP A 238 11.93 -5.20 -4.89
CA ASP A 238 11.42 -6.14 -3.88
C ASP A 238 11.12 -5.42 -2.56
N LYS A 239 10.08 -5.87 -1.86
CA LYS A 239 9.65 -5.26 -0.58
C LYS A 239 9.58 -6.30 0.52
N THR A 240 9.97 -5.90 1.72
CA THR A 240 9.79 -6.67 2.94
C THR A 240 9.15 -5.79 4.00
N TYR A 241 8.07 -6.26 4.59
CA TYR A 241 7.40 -5.64 5.72
C TYR A 241 7.52 -6.53 6.93
N PHE A 242 7.83 -5.93 8.06
CA PHE A 242 7.65 -6.54 9.37
C PHE A 242 6.70 -5.68 10.17
N ASP A 243 5.58 -6.27 10.58
CA ASP A 243 4.59 -5.65 11.45
C ASP A 243 4.62 -6.33 12.81
N SER A 244 4.61 -5.55 13.88
CA SER A 244 4.39 -6.00 15.23
C SER A 244 3.32 -5.12 15.86
N TRP A 245 2.28 -5.73 16.47
CA TRP A 245 1.19 -4.96 17.03
C TRP A 245 0.72 -5.53 18.36
N TYR A 246 0.25 -4.64 19.19
CA TYR A 246 -0.40 -4.95 20.44
C TYR A 246 -1.83 -4.41 20.42
N GLN A 247 -2.77 -5.18 20.96
CA GLN A 247 -4.18 -4.81 21.03
C GLN A 247 -4.69 -4.95 22.46
N TYR A 248 -5.56 -4.03 22.82
CA TYR A 248 -6.29 -4.01 24.07
C TYR A 248 -7.80 -3.96 23.79
N SER A 249 -8.54 -4.92 24.36
CA SER A 249 -9.99 -4.96 24.31
C SER A 249 -10.56 -4.04 25.38
N VAL A 250 -11.17 -2.95 24.95
CA VAL A 250 -11.90 -2.04 25.85
C VAL A 250 -13.28 -2.60 26.16
N SER A 251 -13.87 -3.29 25.20
CA SER A 251 -15.12 -4.06 25.33
C SER A 251 -15.16 -5.17 24.28
N GLN A 252 -16.16 -6.03 24.31
CA GLN A 252 -16.32 -7.07 23.28
C GLN A 252 -16.36 -6.50 21.86
N ASN A 253 -16.92 -5.30 21.69
CA ASN A 253 -17.13 -4.68 20.39
C ASN A 253 -16.13 -3.59 20.06
N PHE A 254 -15.21 -3.23 20.97
CA PHE A 254 -14.25 -2.15 20.74
C PHE A 254 -12.86 -2.50 21.23
N SER A 255 -11.87 -2.37 20.35
CA SER A 255 -10.45 -2.51 20.69
C SER A 255 -9.63 -1.35 20.18
N ILE A 256 -8.54 -1.07 20.89
CA ILE A 256 -7.50 -0.14 20.49
C ILE A 256 -6.20 -0.92 20.26
N SER A 257 -5.35 -0.41 19.39
CA SER A 257 -4.10 -1.08 19.05
C SER A 257 -2.97 -0.08 18.81
N SER A 258 -1.75 -0.52 19.07
CA SER A 258 -0.53 0.13 18.61
C SER A 258 0.21 -0.81 17.67
N ARG A 259 0.80 -0.28 16.59
CA ARG A 259 1.57 -1.06 15.62
C ARG A 259 2.89 -0.39 15.32
N LEU A 260 3.93 -1.19 15.23
CA LEU A 260 5.22 -0.83 14.63
C LEU A 260 5.31 -1.56 13.28
N ARG A 261 5.60 -0.82 12.21
CA ARG A 261 5.96 -1.38 10.91
C ARG A 261 7.38 -1.00 10.54
N LEU A 262 8.17 -1.98 10.20
CA LEU A 262 9.46 -1.81 9.52
C LEU A 262 9.26 -2.19 8.06
N ASN A 263 9.73 -1.36 7.15
CA ASN A 263 9.64 -1.59 5.72
C ASN A 263 11.02 -1.38 5.09
N HIS A 264 11.44 -2.35 4.30
CA HIS A 264 12.59 -2.25 3.42
C HIS A 264 12.16 -2.49 1.98
N GLN A 265 12.56 -1.62 1.08
CA GLN A 265 12.32 -1.73 -0.35
C GLN A 265 13.64 -1.53 -1.10
N LYS A 266 13.87 -2.31 -2.14
CA LYS A 266 14.97 -2.09 -3.08
C LYS A 266 14.64 -0.97 -4.06
N ASP A 267 15.67 -0.46 -4.73
CA ASP A 267 15.52 0.49 -5.83
C ASP A 267 14.71 -0.10 -6.99
N ILE A 268 14.26 0.76 -7.90
CA ILE A 268 13.68 0.32 -9.17
C ILE A 268 14.75 -0.40 -9.96
N SER A 269 14.39 -1.56 -10.51
CA SER A 269 15.24 -2.32 -11.42
C SER A 269 14.81 -2.07 -12.86
N GLY A 270 15.78 -1.91 -13.77
CA GLY A 270 15.52 -1.56 -15.16
C GLY A 270 15.28 -0.07 -15.37
N VAL A 271 15.01 0.32 -16.61
CA VAL A 271 14.82 1.72 -17.03
C VAL A 271 13.78 1.79 -18.15
N ASP A 272 12.91 2.78 -18.12
CA ASP A 272 12.03 3.14 -19.23
C ASP A 272 12.68 4.29 -20.02
N PRO A 273 12.98 4.12 -21.30
CA PRO A 273 13.60 5.17 -22.12
C PRO A 273 12.70 6.41 -22.34
N ASN A 274 11.41 6.30 -22.07
CA ASN A 274 10.47 7.41 -22.21
C ASN A 274 10.37 8.26 -20.93
N ILE A 275 10.88 7.80 -19.80
CA ILE A 275 10.88 8.53 -18.52
C ILE A 275 12.21 9.29 -18.40
N THR A 276 12.25 10.49 -18.97
CA THR A 276 13.46 11.30 -19.08
C THR A 276 13.36 12.70 -18.47
N ALA A 277 12.28 12.99 -17.75
CA ALA A 277 12.09 14.30 -17.13
C ALA A 277 13.22 14.66 -16.15
N PRO A 278 13.69 15.92 -16.11
CA PRO A 278 14.77 16.36 -15.22
C PRO A 278 14.29 16.58 -13.79
N VAL A 279 13.74 15.52 -13.21
CA VAL A 279 13.14 15.48 -11.87
C VAL A 279 13.64 14.24 -11.12
N GLN A 280 13.83 14.35 -9.82
CA GLN A 280 14.34 13.26 -8.98
C GLN A 280 13.54 11.95 -9.10
N THR A 281 12.24 12.02 -9.33
CA THR A 281 11.35 10.87 -9.44
C THR A 281 11.44 10.13 -10.78
N SER A 282 12.26 10.61 -11.72
CA SER A 282 12.62 9.91 -12.96
C SER A 282 13.90 9.08 -12.81
N ILE A 283 14.55 9.10 -11.67
CA ILE A 283 15.82 8.40 -11.40
C ILE A 283 15.53 7.12 -10.62
N THR A 284 15.86 5.97 -11.17
CA THR A 284 15.52 4.65 -10.61
C THR A 284 16.18 4.37 -9.26
N THR A 285 17.37 4.93 -9.01
CA THR A 285 18.10 4.82 -7.74
C THR A 285 17.56 5.75 -6.64
N ASN A 286 16.65 6.66 -6.97
CA ASN A 286 15.92 7.50 -6.01
C ASN A 286 14.63 6.81 -5.52
N TYR A 287 14.68 5.50 -5.31
CA TYR A 287 13.58 4.69 -4.81
C TYR A 287 14.11 3.70 -3.76
N GLY A 288 13.17 3.08 -3.04
CA GLY A 288 13.56 2.13 -2.00
C GLY A 288 14.12 2.81 -0.74
N GLY A 289 14.84 2.01 0.05
CA GLY A 289 15.36 2.40 1.36
C GLY A 289 14.60 1.75 2.51
N PHE A 290 14.84 2.25 3.72
CA PHE A 290 14.25 1.76 4.96
C PHE A 290 13.31 2.81 5.57
N THR A 291 12.14 2.36 6.03
CA THR A 291 11.21 3.21 6.80
C THR A 291 10.71 2.46 8.03
N ALA A 292 10.50 3.20 9.13
CA ALA A 292 9.79 2.71 10.31
C ALA A 292 8.60 3.62 10.58
N GLU A 293 7.45 3.00 10.85
CA GLU A 293 6.18 3.68 11.09
C GLU A 293 5.55 3.20 12.40
N VAL A 294 4.90 4.10 13.14
CA VAL A 294 4.04 3.75 14.27
C VAL A 294 2.60 4.09 13.96
N GLY A 295 1.69 3.16 14.27
CA GLY A 295 0.24 3.31 14.06
C GLY A 295 -0.53 3.20 15.37
N LEU A 296 -1.60 3.98 15.47
CA LEU A 296 -2.66 3.81 16.47
C LEU A 296 -3.94 3.40 15.75
N GLY A 297 -4.50 2.27 16.15
CA GLY A 297 -5.65 1.66 15.49
C GLY A 297 -6.83 1.52 16.43
N PHE A 298 -8.03 1.54 15.83
CA PHE A 298 -9.32 1.39 16.50
C PHE A 298 -10.14 0.41 15.68
N ASN A 299 -10.74 -0.61 16.34
CA ASN A 299 -11.67 -1.55 15.73
C ASN A 299 -12.99 -1.47 16.47
N PHE A 300 -14.08 -1.37 15.74
CA PHE A 300 -15.43 -1.37 16.26
C PHE A 300 -16.28 -2.39 15.50
N LEU A 301 -16.80 -3.38 16.24
CA LEU A 301 -17.73 -4.37 15.70
C LEU A 301 -19.17 -3.89 15.89
N THR A 302 -19.96 -4.07 14.86
CA THR A 302 -21.36 -3.64 14.81
C THR A 302 -22.16 -4.58 13.93
N GLN A 303 -23.45 -4.40 13.87
CA GLN A 303 -24.36 -5.07 12.94
C GLN A 303 -25.09 -4.00 12.12
N ILE A 304 -24.44 -3.47 11.10
CA ILE A 304 -25.04 -2.51 10.17
C ILE A 304 -26.10 -3.22 9.31
N PHE A 305 -25.81 -4.46 8.96
CA PHE A 305 -26.73 -5.30 8.17
C PHE A 305 -27.20 -6.50 8.99
N PRO A 306 -28.51 -6.88 8.91
CA PRO A 306 -29.01 -8.04 9.62
C PRO A 306 -28.27 -9.34 9.26
N GLY A 307 -27.89 -10.11 10.27
CA GLY A 307 -27.27 -11.44 10.08
C GLY A 307 -25.80 -11.42 9.65
N SER A 308 -25.13 -10.26 9.71
CA SER A 308 -23.69 -10.17 9.45
C SER A 308 -22.97 -9.59 10.66
N GLU A 309 -21.69 -9.85 10.73
CA GLU A 309 -20.77 -9.15 11.60
C GLU A 309 -19.99 -8.14 10.78
N ASP A 310 -20.17 -6.87 11.14
CA ASP A 310 -19.56 -5.75 10.41
C ASP A 310 -18.48 -5.12 11.30
N ARG A 311 -17.31 -4.86 10.73
CA ARG A 311 -16.20 -4.17 11.38
C ARG A 311 -15.97 -2.81 10.72
N LEU A 312 -15.96 -1.76 11.53
CA LEU A 312 -15.42 -0.46 11.20
C LEU A 312 -14.04 -0.33 11.85
N ALA A 313 -13.07 0.16 11.12
CA ALA A 313 -11.73 0.33 11.65
C ALA A 313 -11.08 1.61 11.13
N LEU A 314 -10.26 2.23 11.99
CA LEU A 314 -9.46 3.41 11.69
C LEU A 314 -8.04 3.18 12.17
N GLU A 315 -7.05 3.58 11.40
CA GLU A 315 -5.66 3.61 11.83
C GLU A 315 -4.99 4.91 11.38
N ILE A 316 -4.29 5.56 12.31
CA ILE A 316 -3.48 6.76 12.08
C ILE A 316 -2.03 6.37 12.24
N ILE A 317 -1.23 6.60 11.20
CA ILE A 317 0.14 6.12 11.10
C ILE A 317 1.07 7.30 10.87
N ASN A 318 2.14 7.37 11.66
CA ASN A 318 3.18 8.37 11.54
C ASN A 318 4.52 7.72 11.26
N PRO A 319 5.33 8.26 10.35
CA PRO A 319 6.69 7.81 10.13
C PRO A 319 7.57 8.19 11.33
N LEU A 320 8.37 7.24 11.81
CA LEU A 320 9.45 7.45 12.80
C LEU A 320 10.79 7.60 12.09
N ILE A 321 11.04 6.78 11.08
CA ILE A 321 12.28 6.75 10.30
C ILE A 321 11.92 6.83 8.82
N ASN A 322 12.63 7.69 8.08
CA ASN A 322 12.55 7.85 6.63
C ASN A 322 13.99 7.82 6.04
N GLU A 323 14.66 6.69 6.12
CA GLU A 323 15.98 6.46 5.50
C GLU A 323 15.77 5.88 4.11
N LYS A 324 15.34 6.75 3.19
CA LYS A 324 15.10 6.43 1.79
C LYS A 324 16.36 6.67 0.96
N ASN A 325 16.61 5.77 -0.01
CA ASN A 325 17.78 5.86 -0.88
C ASN A 325 17.69 7.07 -1.82
N GLY A 326 18.82 7.77 -2.00
CA GLY A 326 18.92 8.90 -2.91
C GLY A 326 17.94 10.03 -2.58
N LEU A 327 17.47 10.71 -3.62
CA LEU A 327 16.65 11.92 -3.49
C LEU A 327 15.16 11.59 -3.54
N GLN A 328 14.47 11.58 -2.42
CA GLN A 328 13.07 11.26 -2.29
C GLN A 328 12.30 12.25 -1.41
N MET A 329 10.98 12.28 -1.56
CA MET A 329 10.10 13.02 -0.65
C MET A 329 9.89 12.24 0.66
N LYS A 330 9.80 12.98 1.78
CA LYS A 330 9.52 12.41 3.11
C LYS A 330 8.03 12.08 3.26
N ASP A 331 7.74 10.89 3.76
CA ASP A 331 6.39 10.50 4.14
C ASP A 331 5.91 11.33 5.34
N LYS A 332 4.62 11.59 5.37
CA LYS A 332 3.90 12.22 6.46
C LYS A 332 2.82 11.28 6.98
N THR A 333 1.98 11.77 7.86
CA THR A 333 0.87 10.99 8.42
C THR A 333 0.06 10.32 7.32
N LYS A 334 -0.22 9.03 7.51
CA LYS A 334 -1.13 8.21 6.71
C LYS A 334 -2.33 7.84 7.57
N ILE A 335 -3.52 7.88 6.98
CA ILE A 335 -4.77 7.49 7.61
C ILE A 335 -5.37 6.36 6.80
N ILE A 336 -5.83 5.31 7.47
CA ILE A 336 -6.52 4.18 6.85
C ILE A 336 -7.88 4.03 7.55
N PHE A 337 -8.94 4.04 6.76
CA PHE A 337 -10.27 3.66 7.19
C PHE A 337 -10.64 2.33 6.52
N GLY A 338 -11.31 1.44 7.24
CA GLY A 338 -11.75 0.15 6.72
C GLY A 338 -13.15 -0.22 7.16
N PHE A 339 -13.85 -0.86 6.25
CA PHE A 339 -15.09 -1.59 6.47
C PHE A 339 -14.88 -3.04 6.06
N GLN A 340 -15.30 -3.98 6.93
CA GLN A 340 -15.27 -5.40 6.64
C GLN A 340 -16.60 -6.02 7.03
N LYS A 341 -17.04 -6.98 6.24
CA LYS A 341 -18.28 -7.73 6.45
C LYS A 341 -17.99 -9.22 6.33
N SER A 342 -18.30 -9.97 7.38
CA SER A 342 -18.17 -11.43 7.43
C SER A 342 -19.54 -12.10 7.27
N PHE A 343 -19.55 -13.28 6.64
CA PHE A 343 -20.74 -14.08 6.34
C PHE A 343 -20.55 -15.53 6.79
#